data_6f1188bbcb73b900ce0912e316a7b71a
#
_entry.id   6f1188bbcb73b900ce0912e316a7b71a
#
_cell.length_a   1.000
_cell.length_b   1.000
_cell.length_c   1.000
_cell.angle_alpha   90.00
_cell.angle_beta   90.00
_cell.angle_gamma   90.00
#
_symmetry.space_group_name_H-M   'P 1'
#
loop_
_entity.id
_entity.type
_entity.pdbx_description
1 polymer ?
#
loop_
_entity_poly.entity_id
_entity_poly.type
_entity_poly.pdbx_seq_one_letter_code
_entity_poly.pdbx_strand_id
1 'polypeptide(L)' 'MDRLDSYLWESGDYKNPSIKREEVALQIGTNRQYLIDAIKTKRGKTFNEYINTFRIKYAYDIIIAERDKPISEI' A
#
# COMPACT_ATOMS: atom_id res chain seq x y z
N MET A 1 9.53 -7.17 -5.67
CA MET A 1 8.35 -6.51 -5.08
C MET A 1 8.34 -6.49 -3.56
N ASP A 2 9.05 -7.41 -2.94
CA ASP A 2 9.03 -7.47 -1.47
C ASP A 2 9.55 -6.18 -0.84
N ARG A 3 10.58 -5.57 -1.44
CA ARG A 3 11.11 -4.32 -0.91
C ARG A 3 10.06 -3.20 -0.98
N LEU A 4 9.32 -3.12 -2.06
CA LEU A 4 8.27 -2.12 -2.21
C LEU A 4 7.14 -2.38 -1.22
N ASP A 5 6.70 -3.62 -1.12
CA ASP A 5 5.65 -3.99 -0.19
C ASP A 5 6.04 -3.65 1.24
N SER A 6 7.26 -4.02 1.64
CA SER A 6 7.75 -3.72 2.98
C SER A 6 7.83 -2.22 3.23
N TYR A 7 8.33 -1.47 2.27
CA TYR A 7 8.43 -0.03 2.41
C TYR A 7 7.05 0.60 2.63
N LEU A 8 6.09 0.23 1.79
CA LEU A 8 4.75 0.81 1.90
C LEU A 8 4.08 0.43 3.21
N TRP A 9 4.23 -0.81 3.62
CA TRP A 9 3.61 -1.29 4.84
C TRP A 9 4.21 -0.63 6.09
N GLU A 10 5.52 -0.49 6.12
CA GLU A 10 6.22 0.09 7.26
C GLU A 10 6.08 1.60 7.34
N SER A 11 6.17 2.28 6.19
CA SER A 11 6.08 3.74 6.17
C SER A 11 4.66 4.24 6.27
N GLY A 12 3.69 3.45 5.83
CA GLY A 12 2.31 3.89 5.79
C GLY A 12 2.01 4.90 4.71
N ASP A 13 2.90 5.07 3.74
CA ASP A 13 2.72 6.05 2.67
C ASP A 13 1.48 5.79 1.84
N TYR A 14 1.01 4.54 1.77
CA TYR A 14 -0.22 4.24 1.04
C TYR A 14 -1.43 4.96 1.62
N LYS A 15 -1.36 5.43 2.85
CA LYS A 15 -2.44 6.19 3.49
C LYS A 15 -2.44 7.65 3.06
N ASN A 16 -1.35 8.13 2.52
CA ASN A 16 -1.22 9.53 2.09
C ASN A 16 -2.00 9.75 0.80
N PRO A 17 -3.02 10.61 0.78
CA PRO A 17 -3.78 10.87 -0.44
C PRO A 17 -2.95 11.54 -1.52
N SER A 18 -1.83 12.13 -1.16
CA SER A 18 -0.93 12.79 -2.10
C SER A 18 0.29 11.96 -2.46
N ILE A 19 0.23 10.64 -2.24
CA ILE A 19 1.35 9.77 -2.56
C ILE A 19 1.70 9.86 -4.04
N LYS A 20 3.01 9.98 -4.31
CA LYS A 20 3.50 10.10 -5.69
C LYS A 20 4.45 8.97 -6.00
N ARG A 21 4.33 8.42 -7.23
CA ARG A 21 5.18 7.31 -7.65
C ARG A 21 6.65 7.70 -7.69
N GLU A 22 6.96 8.94 -8.03
CA GLU A 22 8.33 9.42 -8.06
C GLU A 22 8.97 9.34 -6.68
N GLU A 23 8.25 9.73 -5.65
CA GLU A 23 8.76 9.69 -4.29
C GLU A 23 8.94 8.26 -3.80
N VAL A 24 7.98 7.40 -4.09
CA VAL A 24 8.08 5.99 -3.71
C VAL A 24 9.27 5.35 -4.40
N ALA A 25 9.46 5.62 -5.68
CA ALA A 25 10.58 5.07 -6.43
C ALA A 25 11.91 5.50 -5.86
N LEU A 26 12.04 6.77 -5.48
CA LEU A 26 13.25 7.27 -4.86
C LEU A 26 13.56 6.58 -3.54
N GLN A 27 12.54 6.35 -2.73
CA GLN A 27 12.72 5.74 -1.42
C GLN A 27 13.21 4.29 -1.51
N ILE A 28 12.82 3.59 -2.55
CA ILE A 28 13.26 2.21 -2.74
C ILE A 28 14.47 2.09 -3.67
N GLY A 29 15.01 3.23 -4.11
CA GLY A 29 16.25 3.24 -4.88
C GLY A 29 16.08 2.92 -6.36
N THR A 30 14.96 3.32 -6.94
CA THR A 30 14.71 3.09 -8.37
C THR A 30 14.08 4.33 -9.00
N ASN A 31 13.61 4.21 -10.24
CA ASN A 31 12.93 5.31 -10.91
C ASN A 31 11.47 4.97 -11.15
N ARG A 32 10.71 6.01 -11.51
CA ARG A 32 9.27 5.88 -11.70
C ARG A 32 8.89 4.83 -12.73
N GLN A 33 9.58 4.82 -13.85
CA GLN A 33 9.25 3.89 -14.92
C GLN A 33 9.45 2.44 -14.50
N TYR A 34 10.57 2.18 -13.83
CA TYR A 34 10.84 0.85 -13.33
C TYR A 34 9.80 0.42 -12.30
N LEU A 35 9.40 1.34 -11.43
CA LEU A 35 8.38 1.05 -10.43
C LEU A 35 7.06 0.67 -11.09
N ILE A 36 6.62 1.45 -12.07
CA ILE A 36 5.37 1.18 -12.76
C ILE A 36 5.42 -0.16 -13.47
N ASP A 37 6.52 -0.42 -14.19
CA ASP A 37 6.70 -1.67 -14.92
C ASP A 37 6.72 -2.87 -13.99
N ALA A 38 7.39 -2.74 -12.87
CA ALA A 38 7.48 -3.83 -11.90
C ALA A 38 6.11 -4.17 -11.33
N ILE A 39 5.33 -3.16 -10.98
CA ILE A 39 3.99 -3.37 -10.44
C ILE A 39 3.11 -4.05 -11.50
N LYS A 40 3.17 -3.57 -12.72
CA LYS A 40 2.36 -4.14 -13.80
C LYS A 40 2.76 -5.58 -14.10
N THR A 41 4.06 -5.85 -14.15
CA THR A 41 4.57 -7.18 -14.47
C THR A 41 4.29 -8.18 -13.36
N LYS A 42 4.50 -7.78 -12.11
CA LYS A 42 4.42 -8.71 -10.99
C LYS A 42 3.05 -8.78 -10.34
N ARG A 43 2.28 -7.69 -10.40
CA ARG A 43 0.97 -7.64 -9.77
C ARG A 43 -0.17 -7.46 -10.77
N GLY A 44 0.15 -7.15 -12.04
CA GLY A 44 -0.86 -6.93 -13.07
C GLY A 44 -1.74 -5.73 -12.78
N LYS A 45 -1.21 -4.71 -12.10
CA LYS A 45 -1.98 -3.56 -11.66
C LYS A 45 -1.27 -2.26 -12.00
N THR A 46 -2.05 -1.16 -12.04
CA THR A 46 -1.46 0.16 -12.11
C THR A 46 -0.98 0.55 -10.72
N PHE A 47 -0.22 1.65 -10.64
CA PHE A 47 0.24 2.15 -9.35
C PHE A 47 -0.95 2.46 -8.44
N ASN A 48 -1.96 3.13 -8.95
CA ASN A 48 -3.14 3.47 -8.15
C ASN A 48 -3.87 2.23 -7.64
N GLU A 49 -4.05 1.23 -8.49
CA GLU A 49 -4.69 -0.01 -8.09
C GLU A 49 -3.87 -0.73 -7.03
N TYR A 50 -2.55 -0.73 -7.18
CA TYR A 50 -1.66 -1.35 -6.23
C TYR A 50 -1.76 -0.67 -4.86
N ILE A 51 -1.73 0.67 -4.84
CA ILE A 51 -1.86 1.43 -3.60
C ILE A 51 -3.24 1.20 -2.97
N ASN A 52 -4.29 1.16 -3.79
CA ASN A 52 -5.64 0.91 -3.28
C ASN A 52 -5.75 -0.46 -2.62
N THR A 53 -5.02 -1.46 -3.12
CA THR A 53 -4.99 -2.77 -2.50
C THR A 53 -4.51 -2.67 -1.05
N PHE A 54 -3.47 -1.88 -0.81
CA PHE A 54 -2.97 -1.64 0.55
C PHE A 54 -3.99 -0.92 1.41
N ARG A 55 -4.66 0.09 0.85
CA ARG A 55 -5.67 0.85 1.58
C ARG A 55 -6.85 -0.02 1.97
N ILE A 56 -7.30 -0.86 1.07
CA ILE A 56 -8.41 -1.78 1.33
C ILE A 56 -8.02 -2.78 2.41
N LYS A 57 -6.82 -3.33 2.32
CA LYS A 57 -6.34 -4.28 3.32
C LYS A 57 -6.24 -3.64 4.70
N TYR A 58 -5.74 -2.41 4.76
CA TYR A 58 -5.65 -1.69 6.02
C TYR A 58 -7.02 -1.47 6.64
N ALA A 59 -7.99 -1.04 5.84
CA ALA A 59 -9.35 -0.84 6.31
C ALA A 59 -9.97 -2.14 6.77
N TYR A 60 -9.73 -3.21 6.05
CA TYR A 60 -10.25 -4.53 6.40
C TYR A 60 -9.68 -5.00 7.74
N ASP A 61 -8.38 -4.80 7.94
CA ASP A 61 -7.72 -5.19 9.19
C ASP A 61 -8.30 -4.42 10.38
N ILE A 62 -8.60 -3.13 10.19
CA ILE A 62 -9.22 -2.32 11.23
C ILE A 62 -10.61 -2.85 11.57
N ILE A 63 -11.40 -3.15 10.57
CA ILE A 63 -12.76 -3.67 10.77
C ILE A 63 -12.72 -4.98 11.53
N ILE A 64 -11.82 -5.88 11.17
CA ILE A 64 -11.67 -7.16 11.85
C ILE A 64 -11.26 -6.96 13.30
N ALA A 65 -10.30 -6.07 13.54
CA ALA A 65 -9.84 -5.80 14.89
C ALA A 65 -10.97 -5.26 15.77
N GLU A 66 -11.80 -4.39 15.20
CA GLU A 66 -12.94 -3.83 15.94
C GLU A 66 -14.00 -4.89 16.20
N ARG A 67 -14.19 -5.82 15.27
CA ARG A 67 -15.18 -6.89 15.46
C ARG A 67 -14.77 -7.86 16.57
N ASP A 68 -13.49 -7.96 16.84
CA ASP A 68 -13.00 -8.81 17.91
C ASP A 68 -13.22 -8.21 19.29
N LYS A 69 -13.60 -6.94 19.36
CA LYS A 69 -13.89 -6.31 20.63
C LYS A 69 -15.29 -6.65 21.10
N PRO A 70 -15.48 -6.80 22.41
CA PRO A 70 -16.83 -7.07 22.93
C PRO A 70 -17.80 -5.97 22.54
N ILE A 71 -18.92 -6.39 22.01
CA ILE A 71 -19.94 -5.43 21.55
C ILE A 71 -20.55 -4.70 22.71
N SER A 72 -20.52 -5.29 23.86
CA SER A 72 -21.05 -4.69 25.07
C SER A 72 -20.38 -3.37 25.44
N GLU A 73 -19.28 -3.07 24.82
CA GLU A 73 -18.61 -1.81 25.05
C GLU A 73 -19.28 -0.64 24.38
N ILE A 74 -20.20 -0.91 23.52
CA ILE A 74 -20.91 0.13 22.79
C ILE A 74 -21.91 0.85 23.68
#